data_476184c73905af29a4ec1a21fab34072
#
_entry.id   476184c73905af29a4ec1a21fab34072
#
_cell.length_a   1.000
_cell.length_b   1.000
_cell.length_c   1.000
_cell.angle_alpha   90.00
_cell.angle_beta   90.00
_cell.angle_gamma   90.00
#
_symmetry.space_group_name_H-M   'P 1'
#
loop_
_entity.id
_entity.type
_entity.pdbx_description
1 polymer ?
#
loop_
_entity_poly.entity_id
_entity_poly.type
_entity_poly.pdbx_seq_one_letter_code
_entity_poly.pdbx_strand_id
1 'polypeptide(L)'
;MTHLIFCSTSIDCGGAESLLLNLVKELDNKYKIIIIYIIGKGTYKSELKSTGAEVFKLNPISLFRTIKLLYKNPDTILQGWMYHGNLLATFLYLLTLGRGKLFWTVHHSAENYVHESLKHFLILKFTALLSRLPKAIVFVSEFIKKEHISYGYKNNHMQVIYNGIDTSLFKRNEEAAKKLIYSLNIPSEAVIMGTVGRNHPVKDYRTFFRSSSLLIKKHPNLHILVAGRDVNLSQFSNELRDLTSEQLNRIHLLGERKDIPEILSLIDIFVLTSISESFSISLIEALAAGCCCVSTNIIFYTHLFPEALTVFPPYDYQSLVKCVEKYIYMSKEQRNKIGKEAILKVEKYFSISKTTNDYKNLWSSV
;
A
#
# COMPACT_ATOMS: atom_id res chain seq x y z
N MET A 1 -25.28 15.55 11.75
CA MET A 1 -24.54 14.75 10.76
C MET A 1 -23.44 15.63 10.19
N THR A 2 -22.18 15.27 10.39
CA THR A 2 -21.02 16.06 9.96
C THR A 2 -20.75 15.82 8.46
N HIS A 3 -20.56 16.89 7.69
CA HIS A 3 -20.15 16.77 6.30
C HIS A 3 -18.64 16.50 6.22
N LEU A 4 -18.26 15.47 5.46
CA LEU A 4 -16.87 15.10 5.20
C LEU A 4 -16.65 15.07 3.69
N ILE A 5 -15.79 15.97 3.22
CA ILE A 5 -15.47 16.11 1.80
C ILE A 5 -14.04 15.61 1.57
N PHE A 6 -13.89 14.53 0.82
CA PHE A 6 -12.59 14.10 0.31
C PHE A 6 -12.33 14.74 -1.04
N CYS A 7 -11.23 15.48 -1.13
CA CYS A 7 -10.68 15.97 -2.39
C CYS A 7 -9.53 15.06 -2.80
N SER A 8 -9.71 14.21 -3.80
CA SER A 8 -8.71 13.24 -4.22
C SER A 8 -8.11 13.57 -5.58
N THR A 9 -6.84 13.22 -5.79
CA THR A 9 -6.23 13.29 -7.12
C THR A 9 -6.96 12.38 -8.10
N SER A 10 -7.13 11.10 -7.73
CA SER A 10 -7.88 10.08 -8.48
C SER A 10 -8.64 9.14 -7.55
N ILE A 11 -9.50 8.30 -8.13
CA ILE A 11 -10.16 7.18 -7.46
C ILE A 11 -10.06 5.91 -8.33
N ASP A 12 -8.93 5.75 -9.00
CA ASP A 12 -8.63 4.55 -9.81
C ASP A 12 -7.91 3.48 -8.96
N CYS A 13 -7.31 2.48 -9.60
CA CYS A 13 -6.61 1.43 -8.87
C CYS A 13 -5.22 1.89 -8.40
N GLY A 14 -5.04 1.97 -7.10
CA GLY A 14 -3.78 2.32 -6.43
C GLY A 14 -3.88 2.15 -4.92
N GLY A 15 -2.75 2.15 -4.22
CA GLY A 15 -2.73 1.93 -2.77
C GLY A 15 -3.44 3.04 -1.98
N ALA A 16 -3.26 4.30 -2.37
CA ALA A 16 -3.92 5.44 -1.73
C ALA A 16 -5.43 5.45 -1.99
N GLU A 17 -5.85 5.07 -3.19
CA GLU A 17 -7.25 5.00 -3.60
C GLU A 17 -7.97 3.81 -2.96
N SER A 18 -7.32 2.66 -2.87
CA SER A 18 -7.86 1.50 -2.14
C SER A 18 -8.03 1.81 -0.65
N LEU A 19 -7.08 2.52 -0.05
CA LEU A 19 -7.22 2.97 1.33
C LEU A 19 -8.42 3.92 1.50
N LEU A 20 -8.60 4.88 0.58
CA LEU A 20 -9.75 5.79 0.61
C LEU A 20 -11.07 5.01 0.55
N LEU A 21 -11.16 4.03 -0.36
CA LEU A 21 -12.35 3.17 -0.47
C LEU A 21 -12.62 2.41 0.82
N ASN A 22 -11.60 1.77 1.40
CA ASN A 22 -11.75 1.00 2.63
C ASN A 22 -12.08 1.91 3.83
N LEU A 23 -11.47 3.07 3.92
CA LEU A 23 -11.78 4.08 4.93
C LEU A 23 -13.25 4.51 4.85
N VAL A 24 -13.75 4.80 3.64
CA VAL A 24 -15.15 5.21 3.42
C VAL A 24 -16.13 4.08 3.76
N LYS A 25 -15.77 2.82 3.46
CA LYS A 25 -16.59 1.65 3.84
C LYS A 25 -16.69 1.48 5.37
N GLU A 26 -15.63 1.83 6.10
CA GLU A 26 -15.57 1.68 7.57
C GLU A 26 -16.14 2.88 8.33
N LEU A 27 -16.34 4.02 7.64
CA LEU A 27 -16.94 5.20 8.27
C LEU A 27 -18.43 4.98 8.55
N ASP A 28 -18.85 5.35 9.76
CA ASP A 28 -20.24 5.26 10.21
C ASP A 28 -21.14 6.35 9.62
N ASN A 29 -22.47 6.19 9.80
CA ASN A 29 -23.51 7.10 9.32
C ASN A 29 -23.49 8.49 9.97
N LYS A 30 -22.54 8.80 10.85
CA LYS A 30 -22.37 10.15 11.41
C LYS A 30 -21.87 11.14 10.37
N TYR A 31 -21.22 10.64 9.32
CA TYR A 31 -20.64 11.44 8.26
C TYR A 31 -21.51 11.42 6.99
N LYS A 32 -21.81 12.60 6.46
CA LYS A 32 -22.30 12.73 5.09
C LYS A 32 -21.11 12.91 4.17
N ILE A 33 -20.75 11.84 3.44
CA ILE A 33 -19.50 11.75 2.68
C ILE A 33 -19.69 12.26 1.27
N ILE A 34 -18.81 13.15 0.83
CA ILE A 34 -18.72 13.65 -0.55
C ILE A 34 -17.28 13.43 -1.02
N ILE A 35 -17.12 12.88 -2.21
CA ILE A 35 -15.80 12.63 -2.81
C ILE A 35 -15.72 13.38 -4.13
N ILE A 36 -14.70 14.25 -4.27
CA ILE A 36 -14.40 14.98 -5.48
C ILE A 36 -13.02 14.54 -5.98
N TYR A 37 -12.96 13.99 -7.19
CA TYR A 37 -11.69 13.57 -7.79
C TYR A 37 -11.38 14.37 -9.06
N ILE A 38 -10.09 14.58 -9.33
CA ILE A 38 -9.60 15.49 -10.37
C ILE A 38 -9.42 14.76 -11.69
N ILE A 39 -8.66 13.66 -11.68
CA ILE A 39 -8.24 12.92 -12.88
C ILE A 39 -8.67 11.45 -12.78
N GLY A 40 -8.53 10.73 -13.90
CA GLY A 40 -8.78 9.30 -13.98
C GLY A 40 -10.18 8.93 -14.48
N LYS A 41 -10.40 7.63 -14.62
CA LYS A 41 -11.65 7.02 -15.09
C LYS A 41 -12.68 6.87 -13.97
N GLY A 42 -12.22 6.84 -12.72
CA GLY A 42 -13.06 6.64 -11.54
C GLY A 42 -13.44 5.17 -11.34
N THR A 43 -12.46 4.29 -11.35
CA THR A 43 -12.64 2.84 -11.24
C THR A 43 -13.44 2.45 -9.99
N TYR A 44 -13.15 3.08 -8.83
CA TYR A 44 -13.88 2.83 -7.57
C TYR A 44 -15.17 3.63 -7.42
N LYS A 45 -15.63 4.36 -8.45
CA LYS A 45 -16.81 5.24 -8.34
C LYS A 45 -18.09 4.49 -7.96
N SER A 46 -18.32 3.33 -8.54
CA SER A 46 -19.50 2.49 -8.25
C SER A 46 -19.48 1.97 -6.80
N GLU A 47 -18.33 1.47 -6.38
CA GLU A 47 -18.15 0.94 -5.02
C GLU A 47 -18.25 2.04 -3.95
N LEU A 48 -17.65 3.22 -4.20
CA LEU A 48 -17.79 4.36 -3.30
C LEU A 48 -19.25 4.85 -3.20
N LYS A 49 -20.00 4.85 -4.32
CA LYS A 49 -21.43 5.20 -4.30
C LYS A 49 -22.28 4.18 -3.54
N SER A 50 -21.94 2.89 -3.61
CA SER A 50 -22.69 1.85 -2.85
C SER A 50 -22.59 2.01 -1.33
N THR A 51 -21.59 2.74 -0.82
CA THR A 51 -21.49 3.11 0.60
C THR A 51 -22.41 4.26 1.02
N GLY A 52 -23.16 4.85 0.08
CA GLY A 52 -23.95 6.06 0.32
C GLY A 52 -23.19 7.37 0.09
N ALA A 53 -21.91 7.34 -0.31
CA ALA A 53 -21.15 8.54 -0.60
C ALA A 53 -21.58 9.19 -1.93
N GLU A 54 -21.60 10.52 -1.96
CA GLU A 54 -21.78 11.29 -3.18
C GLU A 54 -20.43 11.42 -3.91
N VAL A 55 -20.29 10.93 -5.15
CA VAL A 55 -19.01 10.88 -5.88
C VAL A 55 -19.08 11.65 -7.19
N PHE A 56 -18.23 12.68 -7.32
CA PHE A 56 -18.19 13.59 -8.46
C PHE A 56 -16.78 13.70 -9.04
N LYS A 57 -16.69 13.78 -10.37
CA LYS A 57 -15.49 14.30 -11.02
C LYS A 57 -15.51 15.82 -10.92
N LEU A 58 -14.34 16.43 -10.69
CA LEU A 58 -14.22 17.89 -10.62
C LEU A 58 -14.71 18.54 -11.91
N ASN A 59 -15.69 19.42 -11.79
CA ASN A 59 -16.24 20.28 -12.85
C ASN A 59 -16.87 21.53 -12.21
N PRO A 60 -17.24 22.57 -12.99
CA PRO A 60 -17.80 23.81 -12.45
C PRO A 60 -19.03 23.60 -11.55
N ILE A 61 -19.90 22.63 -11.89
CA ILE A 61 -21.12 22.35 -11.11
C ILE A 61 -20.78 21.76 -9.74
N SER A 62 -19.87 20.75 -9.72
CA SER A 62 -19.43 20.12 -8.46
C SER A 62 -18.68 21.12 -7.58
N LEU A 63 -17.88 22.00 -8.19
CA LEU A 63 -17.17 23.06 -7.49
C LEU A 63 -18.13 24.05 -6.83
N PHE A 64 -19.10 24.58 -7.59
CA PHE A 64 -20.11 25.52 -7.08
C PHE A 64 -20.97 24.90 -5.96
N ARG A 65 -21.40 23.65 -6.14
CA ARG A 65 -22.15 22.88 -5.12
C ARG A 65 -21.36 22.75 -3.82
N THR A 66 -20.05 22.46 -3.93
CA THR A 66 -19.17 22.31 -2.75
C THR A 66 -18.97 23.66 -2.03
N ILE A 67 -18.75 24.72 -2.76
CA ILE A 67 -18.63 26.08 -2.22
C ILE A 67 -19.92 26.45 -1.44
N LYS A 68 -21.09 26.26 -2.07
CA LYS A 68 -22.38 26.51 -1.42
C LYS A 68 -22.58 25.68 -0.15
N LEU A 69 -22.13 24.44 -0.15
CA LEU A 69 -22.20 23.55 1.02
C LEU A 69 -21.31 24.06 2.16
N LEU A 70 -20.06 24.49 1.86
CA LEU A 70 -19.13 25.05 2.85
C LEU A 70 -19.66 26.35 3.47
N TYR A 71 -20.32 27.21 2.67
CA TYR A 71 -20.98 28.39 3.21
C TYR A 71 -22.12 28.06 4.18
N LYS A 72 -22.89 27.00 3.92
CA LYS A 72 -24.00 26.57 4.76
C LYS A 72 -23.55 25.79 6.02
N ASN A 73 -22.42 25.10 5.94
CA ASN A 73 -21.92 24.19 6.98
C ASN A 73 -20.43 24.47 7.27
N PRO A 74 -20.10 25.47 8.09
CA PRO A 74 -18.73 25.88 8.34
C PRO A 74 -17.90 24.83 9.10
N ASP A 75 -18.53 23.86 9.76
CA ASP A 75 -17.85 22.75 10.45
C ASP A 75 -17.56 21.54 9.54
N THR A 76 -17.77 21.69 8.23
CA THR A 76 -17.43 20.64 7.25
C THR A 76 -15.95 20.29 7.29
N ILE A 77 -15.64 19.01 7.33
CA ILE A 77 -14.28 18.51 7.23
C ILE A 77 -13.89 18.47 5.74
N LEU A 78 -12.80 19.18 5.39
CA LEU A 78 -12.16 19.15 4.08
C LEU A 78 -10.90 18.30 4.17
N GLN A 79 -10.95 17.08 3.66
CA GLN A 79 -9.82 16.15 3.66
C GLN A 79 -9.20 16.11 2.27
N GLY A 80 -8.03 16.72 2.11
CA GLY A 80 -7.20 16.54 0.93
C GLY A 80 -6.57 15.14 0.92
N TRP A 81 -6.49 14.53 -0.24
CA TRP A 81 -5.97 13.18 -0.46
C TRP A 81 -5.02 13.17 -1.64
N MET A 82 -3.73 12.94 -1.39
CA MET A 82 -2.62 13.13 -2.32
C MET A 82 -2.42 14.62 -2.72
N TYR A 83 -1.31 14.94 -3.41
CA TYR A 83 -0.90 16.33 -3.64
C TYR A 83 -1.96 17.21 -4.33
N HIS A 84 -2.50 16.77 -5.48
CA HIS A 84 -3.50 17.56 -6.19
C HIS A 84 -4.82 17.66 -5.40
N GLY A 85 -5.20 16.61 -4.68
CA GLY A 85 -6.35 16.64 -3.77
C GLY A 85 -6.14 17.62 -2.61
N ASN A 86 -4.92 17.66 -2.05
CA ASN A 86 -4.53 18.62 -1.02
C ASN A 86 -4.65 20.07 -1.54
N LEU A 87 -4.18 20.31 -2.78
CA LEU A 87 -4.30 21.62 -3.42
C LEU A 87 -5.75 22.00 -3.69
N LEU A 88 -6.59 21.08 -4.16
CA LEU A 88 -8.02 21.33 -4.38
C LEU A 88 -8.73 21.65 -3.07
N ALA A 89 -8.49 20.90 -2.00
CA ALA A 89 -9.06 21.17 -0.69
C ALA A 89 -8.63 22.54 -0.17
N THR A 90 -7.37 22.90 -0.33
CA THR A 90 -6.84 24.22 0.06
C THR A 90 -7.45 25.35 -0.78
N PHE A 91 -7.61 25.15 -2.08
CA PHE A 91 -8.26 26.12 -2.96
C PHE A 91 -9.71 26.38 -2.51
N LEU A 92 -10.48 25.33 -2.22
CA LEU A 92 -11.85 25.45 -1.69
C LEU A 92 -11.88 26.17 -0.33
N TYR A 93 -10.94 25.85 0.57
CA TYR A 93 -10.81 26.50 1.86
C TYR A 93 -10.55 28.02 1.73
N LEU A 94 -9.60 28.41 0.88
CA LEU A 94 -9.28 29.83 0.64
C LEU A 94 -10.42 30.56 -0.07
N LEU A 95 -11.03 29.96 -1.10
CA LEU A 95 -12.13 30.53 -1.84
C LEU A 95 -13.39 30.77 -0.95
N THR A 96 -13.55 29.99 0.09
CA THR A 96 -14.63 30.13 1.07
C THR A 96 -14.22 30.91 2.32
N LEU A 97 -13.12 31.68 2.25
CA LEU A 97 -12.61 32.50 3.34
C LEU A 97 -12.37 31.74 4.64
N GLY A 98 -11.77 30.54 4.52
CA GLY A 98 -11.42 29.71 5.67
C GLY A 98 -12.58 28.90 6.27
N ARG A 99 -13.68 28.74 5.53
CA ARG A 99 -14.80 27.88 5.99
C ARG A 99 -14.46 26.40 5.82
N GLY A 100 -14.81 25.61 6.83
CA GLY A 100 -14.45 24.21 6.94
C GLY A 100 -13.17 23.97 7.75
N LYS A 101 -12.95 22.73 8.11
CA LYS A 101 -11.74 22.26 8.79
C LYS A 101 -10.86 21.55 7.75
N LEU A 102 -9.75 22.19 7.35
CA LEU A 102 -8.84 21.66 6.32
C LEU A 102 -7.85 20.68 6.91
N PHE A 103 -7.76 19.47 6.33
CA PHE A 103 -6.76 18.44 6.62
C PHE A 103 -6.12 17.93 5.34
N TRP A 104 -4.88 17.49 5.43
CA TRP A 104 -4.15 16.88 4.31
C TRP A 104 -3.70 15.47 4.62
N THR A 105 -3.65 14.62 3.59
CA THR A 105 -2.96 13.34 3.64
C THR A 105 -1.96 13.23 2.49
N VAL A 106 -0.75 12.76 2.82
CA VAL A 106 0.39 12.59 1.92
C VAL A 106 0.76 11.12 1.84
N HIS A 107 0.68 10.54 0.63
CA HIS A 107 0.90 9.12 0.37
C HIS A 107 2.18 8.80 -0.40
N HIS A 108 2.81 9.78 -1.05
CA HIS A 108 3.96 9.56 -1.91
C HIS A 108 5.26 9.97 -1.23
N SER A 109 6.38 9.32 -1.60
CA SER A 109 7.72 9.81 -1.31
C SER A 109 7.95 11.13 -2.05
N ALA A 110 8.48 12.12 -1.34
CA ALA A 110 8.82 13.41 -1.92
C ALA A 110 9.95 13.27 -2.93
N GLU A 111 10.97 12.48 -2.62
CA GLU A 111 12.12 12.22 -3.48
C GLU A 111 11.71 11.57 -4.79
N ASN A 112 10.94 10.48 -4.75
CA ASN A 112 10.45 9.84 -5.97
C ASN A 112 9.60 10.79 -6.81
N TYR A 113 8.73 11.57 -6.16
CA TYR A 113 7.82 12.48 -6.84
C TYR A 113 8.56 13.60 -7.60
N VAL A 114 9.62 14.15 -7.02
CA VAL A 114 10.39 15.22 -7.69
C VAL A 114 11.25 14.69 -8.86
N HIS A 115 11.69 13.45 -8.79
CA HIS A 115 12.47 12.83 -9.87
C HIS A 115 11.64 12.53 -11.13
N GLU A 116 10.32 12.48 -11.04
CA GLU A 116 9.46 12.24 -12.21
C GLU A 116 9.43 13.42 -13.18
N SER A 117 9.40 14.66 -12.69
CA SER A 117 9.41 15.87 -13.54
C SER A 117 9.57 17.17 -12.76
N LEU A 118 10.00 18.22 -13.47
CA LEU A 118 10.04 19.60 -12.92
C LEU A 118 8.66 20.06 -12.42
N LYS A 119 7.58 19.65 -13.07
CA LYS A 119 6.20 19.97 -12.63
C LYS A 119 5.92 19.41 -11.25
N HIS A 120 6.33 18.18 -10.98
CA HIS A 120 6.16 17.52 -9.68
C HIS A 120 6.99 18.23 -8.59
N PHE A 121 8.21 18.65 -8.91
CA PHE A 121 9.02 19.47 -8.00
C PHE A 121 8.29 20.79 -7.64
N LEU A 122 7.75 21.50 -8.63
CA LEU A 122 7.02 22.75 -8.39
C LEU A 122 5.76 22.52 -7.55
N ILE A 123 5.01 21.45 -7.80
CA ILE A 123 3.84 21.08 -6.99
C ILE A 123 4.25 20.81 -5.54
N LEU A 124 5.34 20.06 -5.32
CA LEU A 124 5.84 19.77 -3.98
C LEU A 124 6.24 21.06 -3.25
N LYS A 125 6.98 21.98 -3.91
CA LYS A 125 7.38 23.27 -3.33
C LYS A 125 6.17 24.16 -3.03
N PHE A 126 5.18 24.17 -3.92
CA PHE A 126 3.95 24.94 -3.69
C PHE A 126 3.12 24.37 -2.54
N THR A 127 2.98 23.05 -2.46
CA THR A 127 2.32 22.40 -1.30
C THR A 127 3.12 22.61 0.00
N ALA A 128 4.45 22.63 -0.05
CA ALA A 128 5.27 22.98 1.11
C ALA A 128 5.01 24.41 1.62
N LEU A 129 4.85 25.39 0.71
CA LEU A 129 4.49 26.76 1.07
C LEU A 129 3.12 26.81 1.78
N LEU A 130 2.14 26.08 1.26
CA LEU A 130 0.76 26.05 1.78
C LEU A 130 0.58 25.12 2.99
N SER A 131 1.59 24.35 3.35
CA SER A 131 1.51 23.31 4.40
C SER A 131 1.20 23.83 5.81
N ARG A 132 1.27 25.14 6.02
CA ARG A 132 0.88 25.79 7.30
C ARG A 132 -0.63 26.00 7.44
N LEU A 133 -1.40 25.92 6.34
CA LEU A 133 -2.83 26.20 6.33
C LEU A 133 -3.70 25.09 6.90
N PRO A 134 -3.43 23.78 6.63
CA PRO A 134 -4.23 22.72 7.21
C PRO A 134 -4.14 22.71 8.73
N LYS A 135 -5.22 22.31 9.38
CA LYS A 135 -5.25 22.06 10.82
C LYS A 135 -4.30 20.94 11.22
N ALA A 136 -4.20 19.91 10.38
CA ALA A 136 -3.19 18.87 10.50
C ALA A 136 -2.82 18.26 9.16
N ILE A 137 -1.61 17.68 9.10
CA ILE A 137 -1.11 16.91 7.95
C ILE A 137 -0.83 15.48 8.41
N VAL A 138 -1.45 14.54 7.72
CA VAL A 138 -1.24 13.09 7.91
C VAL A 138 -0.21 12.61 6.90
N PHE A 139 0.75 11.84 7.37
CA PHE A 139 1.72 11.10 6.56
C PHE A 139 1.53 9.60 6.79
N VAL A 140 1.73 8.81 5.74
CA VAL A 140 1.54 7.35 5.84
C VAL A 140 2.71 6.63 6.52
N SER A 141 3.81 7.34 6.77
CA SER A 141 4.96 6.82 7.51
C SER A 141 5.85 7.93 8.09
N GLU A 142 6.65 7.60 9.10
CA GLU A 142 7.65 8.53 9.66
C GLU A 142 8.73 8.89 8.63
N PHE A 143 9.06 7.97 7.72
CA PHE A 143 9.98 8.24 6.63
C PHE A 143 9.43 9.34 5.71
N ILE A 144 8.20 9.18 5.20
CA ILE A 144 7.54 10.17 4.34
C ILE A 144 7.39 11.53 5.05
N LYS A 145 7.07 11.53 6.34
CA LYS A 145 7.01 12.77 7.14
C LYS A 145 8.36 13.48 7.18
N LYS A 146 9.46 12.76 7.47
CA LYS A 146 10.81 13.34 7.51
C LYS A 146 11.24 13.89 6.15
N GLU A 147 10.99 13.16 5.07
CA GLU A 147 11.25 13.65 3.71
C GLU A 147 10.54 14.99 3.44
N HIS A 148 9.22 15.07 3.70
CA HIS A 148 8.46 16.29 3.44
C HIS A 148 8.93 17.48 4.27
N ILE A 149 9.31 17.25 5.52
CA ILE A 149 9.93 18.29 6.36
C ILE A 149 11.22 18.80 5.70
N SER A 150 12.08 17.93 5.17
CA SER A 150 13.32 18.33 4.48
C SER A 150 13.04 19.14 3.19
N TYR A 151 11.91 18.89 2.53
CA TYR A 151 11.46 19.67 1.37
C TYR A 151 10.74 20.98 1.74
N GLY A 152 10.58 21.28 3.04
CA GLY A 152 10.08 22.56 3.53
C GLY A 152 8.65 22.56 4.06
N TYR A 153 8.04 21.39 4.24
CA TYR A 153 6.73 21.30 4.92
C TYR A 153 6.86 21.78 6.37
N LYS A 154 5.92 22.62 6.81
CA LYS A 154 5.86 23.19 8.16
C LYS A 154 4.43 23.26 8.63
N ASN A 155 4.09 22.51 9.65
CA ASN A 155 2.78 22.54 10.29
C ASN A 155 2.94 22.16 11.77
N ASN A 156 2.12 22.70 12.66
CA ASN A 156 2.17 22.42 14.09
C ASN A 156 1.65 21.03 14.45
N HIS A 157 0.80 20.44 13.58
CA HIS A 157 0.18 19.14 13.77
C HIS A 157 0.49 18.20 12.59
N MET A 158 1.69 17.64 12.60
CA MET A 158 2.14 16.62 11.66
C MET A 158 2.15 15.26 12.35
N GLN A 159 1.28 14.36 11.91
CA GLN A 159 1.21 13.02 12.50
C GLN A 159 1.30 11.92 11.46
N VAL A 160 1.62 10.71 11.92
CA VAL A 160 1.61 9.51 11.10
C VAL A 160 0.35 8.71 11.41
N ILE A 161 -0.40 8.40 10.35
CA ILE A 161 -1.47 7.40 10.38
C ILE A 161 -1.12 6.38 9.31
N TYR A 162 -0.83 5.15 9.74
CA TYR A 162 -0.47 4.08 8.83
C TYR A 162 -1.65 3.67 7.93
N ASN A 163 -1.36 3.25 6.72
CA ASN A 163 -2.37 2.69 5.83
C ASN A 163 -2.92 1.39 6.43
N GLY A 164 -4.23 1.32 6.60
CA GLY A 164 -4.91 0.12 7.07
C GLY A 164 -5.35 -0.77 5.94
N ILE A 165 -5.38 -2.07 6.22
CA ILE A 165 -5.97 -3.09 5.34
C ILE A 165 -7.16 -3.76 6.03
N ASP A 166 -8.06 -4.33 5.26
CA ASP A 166 -9.08 -5.23 5.78
C ASP A 166 -8.45 -6.58 6.13
N THR A 167 -8.05 -6.75 7.39
CA THR A 167 -7.38 -7.96 7.87
C THR A 167 -8.27 -9.21 7.80
N SER A 168 -9.59 -9.05 7.74
CA SER A 168 -10.52 -10.18 7.63
C SER A 168 -10.39 -10.93 6.31
N LEU A 169 -9.94 -10.26 5.26
CA LEU A 169 -9.73 -10.85 3.92
C LEU A 169 -8.49 -11.78 3.89
N PHE A 170 -7.50 -11.54 4.75
CA PHE A 170 -6.21 -12.24 4.73
C PHE A 170 -6.14 -13.42 5.70
N LYS A 171 -7.28 -13.90 6.19
CA LYS A 171 -7.34 -15.13 6.97
C LYS A 171 -6.96 -16.31 6.08
N ARG A 172 -6.00 -17.11 6.56
CA ARG A 172 -5.50 -18.28 5.82
C ARG A 172 -6.65 -19.22 5.45
N ASN A 173 -6.88 -19.38 4.15
CA ASN A 173 -7.91 -20.27 3.60
C ASN A 173 -7.25 -21.54 3.05
N GLU A 174 -7.20 -22.58 3.89
CA GLU A 174 -6.55 -23.86 3.53
C GLU A 174 -7.20 -24.56 2.34
N GLU A 175 -8.51 -24.41 2.16
CA GLU A 175 -9.22 -25.07 1.06
C GLU A 175 -8.89 -24.39 -0.28
N ALA A 176 -8.93 -23.05 -0.33
CA ALA A 176 -8.52 -22.30 -1.52
C ALA A 176 -7.03 -22.53 -1.83
N ALA A 177 -6.20 -22.58 -0.80
CA ALA A 177 -4.78 -22.88 -0.92
C ALA A 177 -4.57 -24.27 -1.56
N LYS A 178 -5.24 -25.31 -1.08
CA LYS A 178 -5.14 -26.68 -1.66
C LYS A 178 -5.58 -26.72 -3.11
N LYS A 179 -6.68 -26.05 -3.48
CA LYS A 179 -7.15 -25.98 -4.87
C LYS A 179 -6.11 -25.34 -5.81
N LEU A 180 -5.48 -24.26 -5.36
CA LEU A 180 -4.49 -23.54 -6.17
C LEU A 180 -3.17 -24.34 -6.28
N ILE A 181 -2.70 -24.98 -5.20
CA ILE A 181 -1.55 -25.91 -5.20
C ILE A 181 -1.77 -27.00 -6.24
N TYR A 182 -2.94 -27.65 -6.22
CA TYR A 182 -3.29 -28.71 -7.16
C TYR A 182 -3.29 -28.20 -8.62
N SER A 183 -3.90 -27.04 -8.89
CA SER A 183 -3.96 -26.46 -10.24
C SER A 183 -2.59 -26.06 -10.80
N LEU A 184 -1.63 -25.77 -9.93
CA LEU A 184 -0.25 -25.41 -10.29
C LEU A 184 0.71 -26.61 -10.29
N ASN A 185 0.23 -27.83 -10.01
CA ASN A 185 1.04 -29.03 -9.87
C ASN A 185 2.20 -28.86 -8.86
N ILE A 186 1.97 -28.14 -7.77
CA ILE A 186 2.97 -27.94 -6.71
C ILE A 186 2.84 -29.08 -5.70
N PRO A 187 3.93 -29.75 -5.30
CA PRO A 187 3.90 -30.77 -4.25
C PRO A 187 3.40 -30.20 -2.91
N SER A 188 2.61 -30.98 -2.15
CA SER A 188 2.05 -30.54 -0.86
C SER A 188 3.08 -30.12 0.18
N GLU A 189 4.28 -30.73 0.10
CA GLU A 189 5.39 -30.48 1.04
C GLU A 189 6.37 -29.39 0.52
N ALA A 190 6.05 -28.76 -0.62
CA ALA A 190 6.90 -27.69 -1.17
C ALA A 190 6.91 -26.48 -0.24
N VAL A 191 8.06 -25.82 -0.17
CA VAL A 191 8.18 -24.47 0.39
C VAL A 191 7.91 -23.47 -0.73
N ILE A 192 6.99 -22.55 -0.50
CA ILE A 192 6.61 -21.57 -1.53
C ILE A 192 7.15 -20.19 -1.15
N MET A 193 8.09 -19.69 -1.96
CA MET A 193 8.55 -18.31 -1.92
C MET A 193 7.78 -17.50 -2.96
N GLY A 194 7.27 -16.32 -2.59
CA GLY A 194 6.49 -15.54 -3.56
C GLY A 194 6.59 -14.05 -3.39
N THR A 195 6.09 -13.35 -4.42
CA THR A 195 5.95 -11.89 -4.43
C THR A 195 4.67 -11.46 -5.13
N VAL A 196 4.14 -10.30 -4.73
CA VAL A 196 2.94 -9.70 -5.33
C VAL A 196 3.24 -8.26 -5.74
N GLY A 197 3.07 -7.96 -7.03
CA GLY A 197 3.26 -6.61 -7.55
C GLY A 197 3.38 -6.56 -9.07
N ARG A 198 3.02 -5.41 -9.68
CA ARG A 198 3.23 -5.19 -11.11
C ARG A 198 4.72 -5.13 -11.46
N ASN A 199 5.07 -5.47 -12.68
CA ASN A 199 6.43 -5.23 -13.17
C ASN A 199 6.67 -3.72 -13.33
N HIS A 200 7.53 -3.19 -12.47
CA HIS A 200 7.94 -1.79 -12.48
C HIS A 200 9.38 -1.69 -11.99
N PRO A 201 10.22 -0.79 -12.52
CA PRO A 201 11.64 -0.68 -12.13
C PRO A 201 11.85 -0.59 -10.60
N VAL A 202 10.96 0.11 -9.90
CA VAL A 202 10.99 0.24 -8.42
C VAL A 202 10.86 -1.10 -7.70
N LYS A 203 10.24 -2.12 -8.30
CA LYS A 203 10.02 -3.43 -7.68
C LYS A 203 11.23 -4.36 -7.77
N ASP A 204 12.20 -4.03 -8.58
CA ASP A 204 13.46 -4.76 -8.78
C ASP A 204 13.31 -6.28 -8.90
N TYR A 205 12.52 -6.71 -9.86
CA TYR A 205 12.33 -8.13 -10.17
C TYR A 205 13.61 -8.83 -10.60
N ARG A 206 14.66 -8.07 -11.04
CA ARG A 206 15.96 -8.66 -11.37
C ARG A 206 16.62 -9.25 -10.14
N THR A 207 16.68 -8.52 -9.03
CA THR A 207 17.19 -9.04 -7.75
C THR A 207 16.36 -10.23 -7.28
N PHE A 208 15.02 -10.18 -7.41
CA PHE A 208 14.14 -11.29 -7.08
C PHE A 208 14.46 -12.55 -7.88
N PHE A 209 14.51 -12.49 -9.21
CA PHE A 209 14.74 -13.67 -10.06
C PHE A 209 16.19 -14.16 -9.97
N ARG A 210 17.18 -13.30 -9.78
CA ARG A 210 18.56 -13.70 -9.56
C ARG A 210 18.74 -14.51 -8.27
N SER A 211 18.10 -14.07 -7.19
CA SER A 211 18.07 -14.84 -5.93
C SER A 211 17.28 -16.14 -6.07
N SER A 212 16.14 -16.10 -6.76
CA SER A 212 15.32 -17.29 -7.03
C SER A 212 16.11 -18.35 -7.78
N SER A 213 16.91 -17.98 -8.78
CA SER A 213 17.76 -18.89 -9.53
C SER A 213 18.75 -19.64 -8.62
N LEU A 214 19.40 -18.94 -7.69
CA LEU A 214 20.33 -19.56 -6.75
C LEU A 214 19.61 -20.50 -5.76
N LEU A 215 18.47 -20.04 -5.24
CA LEU A 215 17.69 -20.79 -4.27
C LEU A 215 17.07 -22.08 -4.87
N ILE A 216 16.55 -22.01 -6.09
CA ILE A 216 15.98 -23.18 -6.80
C ILE A 216 17.04 -24.27 -7.03
N LYS A 217 18.28 -23.89 -7.37
CA LYS A 217 19.39 -24.82 -7.55
C LYS A 217 19.75 -25.54 -6.24
N LYS A 218 19.70 -24.82 -5.13
CA LYS A 218 20.10 -25.32 -3.81
C LYS A 218 19.01 -26.08 -3.08
N HIS A 219 17.73 -25.72 -3.31
CA HIS A 219 16.57 -26.28 -2.59
C HIS A 219 15.60 -26.95 -3.57
N PRO A 220 15.65 -28.29 -3.73
CA PRO A 220 14.80 -29.01 -4.69
C PRO A 220 13.29 -28.85 -4.44
N ASN A 221 12.86 -28.67 -3.18
CA ASN A 221 11.46 -28.51 -2.80
C ASN A 221 10.96 -27.06 -2.83
N LEU A 222 11.80 -26.11 -3.29
CA LEU A 222 11.39 -24.71 -3.37
C LEU A 222 10.66 -24.43 -4.67
N HIS A 223 9.48 -23.82 -4.57
CA HIS A 223 8.70 -23.28 -5.67
C HIS A 223 8.58 -21.74 -5.55
N ILE A 224 8.57 -21.07 -6.68
CA ILE A 224 8.47 -19.60 -6.77
C ILE A 224 7.11 -19.21 -7.32
N LEU A 225 6.40 -18.33 -6.64
CA LEU A 225 5.08 -17.86 -7.02
C LEU A 225 5.09 -16.34 -7.25
N VAL A 226 4.70 -15.88 -8.42
CA VAL A 226 4.68 -14.46 -8.76
C VAL A 226 3.29 -14.06 -9.25
N ALA A 227 2.62 -13.17 -8.52
CA ALA A 227 1.38 -12.57 -8.95
C ALA A 227 1.61 -11.09 -9.27
N GLY A 228 1.44 -10.71 -10.54
CA GLY A 228 1.64 -9.33 -10.96
C GLY A 228 1.46 -9.12 -12.45
N ARG A 229 0.95 -7.95 -12.79
CA ARG A 229 0.80 -7.55 -14.18
C ARG A 229 2.16 -7.31 -14.84
N ASP A 230 2.27 -7.69 -16.10
CA ASP A 230 3.43 -7.45 -16.97
C ASP A 230 4.74 -8.13 -16.53
N VAL A 231 4.67 -9.21 -15.75
CA VAL A 231 5.83 -10.03 -15.37
C VAL A 231 5.92 -11.23 -16.32
N ASN A 232 7.01 -11.32 -17.10
CA ASN A 232 7.30 -12.42 -18.04
C ASN A 232 8.73 -12.93 -17.84
N LEU A 233 8.95 -14.26 -17.86
CA LEU A 233 10.28 -14.84 -17.66
C LEU A 233 11.30 -14.42 -18.73
N SER A 234 10.84 -14.17 -19.96
CA SER A 234 11.71 -13.69 -21.04
C SER A 234 12.44 -12.37 -20.71
N GLN A 235 11.85 -11.52 -19.88
CA GLN A 235 12.45 -10.26 -19.43
C GLN A 235 13.62 -10.48 -18.45
N PHE A 236 13.71 -11.69 -17.87
CA PHE A 236 14.68 -12.09 -16.84
C PHE A 236 15.51 -13.29 -17.29
N SER A 237 15.62 -13.51 -18.61
CA SER A 237 16.38 -14.63 -19.19
C SER A 237 17.83 -14.66 -18.75
N ASN A 238 18.47 -13.51 -18.53
CA ASN A 238 19.84 -13.42 -18.03
C ASN A 238 19.97 -13.91 -16.58
N GLU A 239 19.01 -13.61 -15.74
CA GLU A 239 18.96 -14.02 -14.33
C GLU A 239 18.64 -15.51 -14.16
N LEU A 240 17.96 -16.10 -15.15
CA LEU A 240 17.47 -17.49 -15.13
C LEU A 240 18.23 -18.43 -16.09
N ARG A 241 19.22 -17.93 -16.86
CA ARG A 241 19.90 -18.67 -17.95
C ARG A 241 20.52 -20.00 -17.53
N ASP A 242 20.92 -20.12 -16.26
CA ASP A 242 21.60 -21.30 -15.74
C ASP A 242 20.65 -22.32 -15.12
N LEU A 243 19.34 -22.14 -15.23
CA LEU A 243 18.34 -23.09 -14.77
C LEU A 243 18.00 -24.11 -15.86
N THR A 244 17.84 -25.37 -15.46
CA THR A 244 17.31 -26.44 -16.34
C THR A 244 15.80 -26.22 -16.57
N SER A 245 15.25 -26.89 -17.60
CA SER A 245 13.80 -26.84 -17.85
C SER A 245 12.98 -27.33 -16.66
N GLU A 246 13.44 -28.37 -15.94
CA GLU A 246 12.80 -28.86 -14.72
C GLU A 246 12.80 -27.80 -13.60
N GLN A 247 13.91 -27.08 -13.44
CA GLN A 247 14.04 -26.00 -12.47
C GLN A 247 13.14 -24.79 -12.82
N LEU A 248 13.04 -24.45 -14.11
CA LEU A 248 12.15 -23.38 -14.61
C LEU A 248 10.68 -23.72 -14.36
N ASN A 249 10.27 -24.99 -14.44
CA ASN A 249 8.91 -25.44 -14.14
C ASN A 249 8.49 -25.22 -12.67
N ARG A 250 9.43 -24.89 -11.78
CA ARG A 250 9.15 -24.52 -10.39
C ARG A 250 8.89 -23.03 -10.20
N ILE A 251 8.89 -22.23 -11.29
CA ILE A 251 8.55 -20.80 -11.28
C ILE A 251 7.16 -20.62 -11.89
N HIS A 252 6.20 -20.19 -11.07
CA HIS A 252 4.79 -20.04 -11.44
C HIS A 252 4.45 -18.55 -11.56
N LEU A 253 4.21 -18.07 -12.79
CA LEU A 253 3.72 -16.74 -13.05
C LEU A 253 2.19 -16.76 -13.16
N LEU A 254 1.50 -16.06 -12.28
CA LEU A 254 0.03 -16.03 -12.22
C LEU A 254 -0.57 -14.86 -13.02
N GLY A 255 0.26 -13.91 -13.47
CA GLY A 255 -0.24 -12.69 -14.10
C GLY A 255 -0.98 -11.77 -13.12
N GLU A 256 -1.87 -10.93 -13.65
CA GLU A 256 -2.70 -10.05 -12.84
C GLU A 256 -3.84 -10.85 -12.19
N ARG A 257 -3.95 -10.77 -10.86
CA ARG A 257 -4.91 -11.54 -10.06
C ARG A 257 -5.74 -10.63 -9.16
N LYS A 258 -6.95 -11.07 -8.83
CA LYS A 258 -7.84 -10.41 -7.86
C LYS A 258 -7.93 -11.16 -6.53
N ASP A 259 -7.60 -12.44 -6.54
CA ASP A 259 -7.62 -13.36 -5.40
C ASP A 259 -6.26 -13.34 -4.66
N ILE A 260 -5.76 -12.16 -4.35
CA ILE A 260 -4.48 -11.99 -3.64
C ILE A 260 -4.48 -12.63 -2.25
N PRO A 261 -5.58 -12.58 -1.45
CA PRO A 261 -5.62 -13.26 -0.16
C PRO A 261 -5.40 -14.78 -0.28
N GLU A 262 -5.99 -15.43 -1.27
CA GLU A 262 -5.84 -16.86 -1.53
C GLU A 262 -4.40 -17.19 -1.94
N ILE A 263 -3.80 -16.35 -2.79
CA ILE A 263 -2.40 -16.50 -3.23
C ILE A 263 -1.45 -16.35 -2.03
N LEU A 264 -1.65 -15.34 -1.18
CA LEU A 264 -0.83 -15.13 0.01
C LEU A 264 -0.99 -16.26 1.03
N SER A 265 -2.16 -16.93 1.08
CA SER A 265 -2.37 -18.11 1.92
C SER A 265 -1.47 -19.29 1.54
N LEU A 266 -0.95 -19.34 0.30
CA LEU A 266 0.00 -20.34 -0.18
C LEU A 266 1.44 -20.03 0.16
N ILE A 267 1.78 -18.75 0.23
CA ILE A 267 3.16 -18.30 0.34
C ILE A 267 3.64 -18.52 1.77
N ASP A 268 4.72 -19.32 1.91
CA ASP A 268 5.43 -19.47 3.19
C ASP A 268 6.37 -18.28 3.44
N ILE A 269 7.06 -17.83 2.37
CA ILE A 269 8.08 -16.79 2.46
C ILE A 269 7.76 -15.72 1.41
N PHE A 270 7.29 -14.57 1.86
CA PHE A 270 7.03 -13.42 0.99
C PHE A 270 8.29 -12.58 0.82
N VAL A 271 8.60 -12.20 -0.41
CA VAL A 271 9.79 -11.40 -0.73
C VAL A 271 9.39 -10.09 -1.40
N LEU A 272 9.88 -8.98 -0.85
CA LEU A 272 9.74 -7.64 -1.42
C LEU A 272 11.13 -7.09 -1.76
N THR A 273 11.43 -6.99 -3.04
CA THR A 273 12.72 -6.46 -3.56
C THR A 273 12.69 -4.98 -3.92
N SER A 274 11.62 -4.28 -3.59
CA SER A 274 11.45 -2.86 -3.95
C SER A 274 12.61 -2.00 -3.49
N ILE A 275 13.03 -1.07 -4.33
CA ILE A 275 14.10 -0.11 -4.03
C ILE A 275 13.56 1.19 -3.42
N SER A 276 12.26 1.39 -3.50
CA SER A 276 11.56 2.52 -2.86
C SER A 276 10.10 2.17 -2.61
N GLU A 277 9.59 2.50 -1.43
CA GLU A 277 8.20 2.34 -1.01
C GLU A 277 7.79 3.49 -0.08
N SER A 278 6.63 4.05 -0.34
CA SER A 278 6.02 4.99 0.63
C SER A 278 5.40 4.25 1.81
N PHE A 279 4.73 3.15 1.50
CA PHE A 279 4.13 2.20 2.44
C PHE A 279 3.80 0.92 1.66
N SER A 280 4.48 -0.16 1.92
CA SER A 280 4.27 -1.40 1.17
C SER A 280 3.03 -2.14 1.65
N ILE A 281 1.90 -1.94 0.95
CA ILE A 281 0.64 -2.63 1.25
C ILE A 281 0.81 -4.14 1.08
N SER A 282 1.42 -4.61 0.00
CA SER A 282 1.61 -6.06 -0.25
C SER A 282 2.42 -6.77 0.83
N LEU A 283 3.37 -6.07 1.47
CA LEU A 283 4.12 -6.63 2.59
C LEU A 283 3.24 -6.76 3.84
N ILE A 284 2.40 -5.75 4.12
CA ILE A 284 1.44 -5.82 5.24
C ILE A 284 0.38 -6.90 5.00
N GLU A 285 -0.10 -7.05 3.76
CA GLU A 285 -1.02 -8.12 3.37
C GLU A 285 -0.38 -9.51 3.57
N ALA A 286 0.88 -9.68 3.20
CA ALA A 286 1.62 -10.93 3.41
C ALA A 286 1.80 -11.24 4.91
N LEU A 287 2.15 -10.23 5.73
CA LEU A 287 2.22 -10.38 7.19
C LEU A 287 0.84 -10.70 7.80
N ALA A 288 -0.25 -10.11 7.26
CA ALA A 288 -1.63 -10.43 7.66
C ALA A 288 -2.04 -11.85 7.30
N ALA A 289 -1.52 -12.39 6.19
CA ALA A 289 -1.71 -13.79 5.79
C ALA A 289 -0.82 -14.78 6.57
N GLY A 290 0.08 -14.26 7.44
CA GLY A 290 0.98 -15.08 8.27
C GLY A 290 2.22 -15.57 7.53
N CYS A 291 2.63 -14.92 6.44
CA CYS A 291 3.89 -15.22 5.76
C CYS A 291 5.09 -14.79 6.61
N CYS A 292 6.18 -15.56 6.56
CA CYS A 292 7.50 -15.04 6.88
C CYS A 292 7.93 -14.09 5.76
N CYS A 293 8.40 -12.90 6.09
CA CYS A 293 8.67 -11.87 5.10
C CYS A 293 10.16 -11.51 5.01
N VAL A 294 10.64 -11.29 3.79
CA VAL A 294 11.97 -10.74 3.52
C VAL A 294 11.79 -9.49 2.66
N SER A 295 12.37 -8.39 3.08
CA SER A 295 12.24 -7.11 2.37
C SER A 295 13.57 -6.39 2.27
N THR A 296 13.68 -5.48 1.31
CA THR A 296 14.76 -4.49 1.35
C THR A 296 14.66 -3.62 2.62
N ASN A 297 15.77 -3.12 3.10
CA ASN A 297 15.87 -2.33 4.34
C ASN A 297 15.30 -0.89 4.25
N ILE A 298 14.50 -0.61 3.22
CA ILE A 298 13.74 0.64 3.06
C ILE A 298 12.48 0.69 3.93
N ILE A 299 12.09 -0.44 4.51
CA ILE A 299 10.86 -0.54 5.32
C ILE A 299 11.13 -0.06 6.74
N PHE A 300 10.33 0.90 7.22
CA PHE A 300 10.53 1.60 8.51
C PHE A 300 9.85 0.93 9.71
N TYR A 301 8.94 -0.03 9.49
CA TYR A 301 8.21 -0.73 10.57
C TYR A 301 8.79 -2.12 10.90
N THR A 302 10.03 -2.40 10.53
CA THR A 302 10.71 -3.69 10.79
C THR A 302 10.76 -4.05 12.26
N HIS A 303 10.91 -3.06 13.13
CA HIS A 303 10.94 -3.23 14.58
C HIS A 303 9.66 -3.81 15.17
N LEU A 304 8.52 -3.71 14.45
CA LEU A 304 7.26 -4.33 14.88
C LEU A 304 7.24 -5.85 14.63
N PHE A 305 8.08 -6.34 13.70
CA PHE A 305 8.05 -7.75 13.25
C PHE A 305 9.44 -8.40 13.30
N PRO A 306 10.15 -8.40 14.44
CA PRO A 306 11.56 -8.81 14.50
C PRO A 306 11.82 -10.25 14.05
N GLU A 307 10.84 -11.16 14.22
CA GLU A 307 10.94 -12.55 13.80
C GLU A 307 10.36 -12.79 12.39
N ALA A 308 9.28 -12.10 12.05
CA ALA A 308 8.53 -12.32 10.81
C ALA A 308 9.06 -11.53 9.62
N LEU A 309 9.85 -10.47 9.84
CA LEU A 309 10.39 -9.61 8.80
C LEU A 309 11.91 -9.49 8.93
N THR A 310 12.61 -10.07 7.98
CA THR A 310 14.06 -9.93 7.83
C THR A 310 14.37 -8.97 6.68
N VAL A 311 15.41 -8.15 6.81
CA VAL A 311 15.76 -7.15 5.81
C VAL A 311 17.14 -7.34 5.22
N PHE A 312 17.30 -6.91 3.95
CA PHE A 312 18.55 -6.94 3.20
C PHE A 312 18.76 -5.62 2.43
N PRO A 313 20.00 -5.26 2.02
CA PRO A 313 20.25 -4.06 1.22
C PRO A 313 19.63 -4.18 -0.18
N PRO A 314 19.08 -3.09 -0.78
CA PRO A 314 18.63 -3.08 -2.18
C PRO A 314 19.71 -3.57 -3.13
N TYR A 315 19.32 -4.28 -4.19
CA TYR A 315 20.18 -4.88 -5.22
C TYR A 315 21.12 -6.01 -4.73
N ASP A 316 21.14 -6.34 -3.44
CA ASP A 316 21.99 -7.40 -2.89
C ASP A 316 21.26 -8.75 -2.86
N TYR A 317 21.26 -9.43 -4.02
CA TYR A 317 20.64 -10.76 -4.15
C TYR A 317 21.32 -11.84 -3.28
N GLN A 318 22.60 -11.69 -2.91
CA GLN A 318 23.29 -12.65 -2.05
C GLN A 318 22.81 -12.56 -0.60
N SER A 319 22.65 -11.35 -0.08
CA SER A 319 22.05 -11.13 1.22
C SER A 319 20.57 -11.55 1.23
N LEU A 320 19.83 -11.32 0.14
CA LEU A 320 18.45 -11.84 0.00
C LEU A 320 18.42 -13.36 0.11
N VAL A 321 19.30 -14.10 -0.57
CA VAL A 321 19.39 -15.56 -0.46
C VAL A 321 19.56 -16.00 0.99
N LYS A 322 20.51 -15.40 1.74
CA LYS A 322 20.73 -15.72 3.16
C LYS A 322 19.51 -15.47 4.02
N CYS A 323 18.80 -14.35 3.78
CA CYS A 323 17.59 -14.00 4.51
C CYS A 323 16.45 -15.00 4.26
N VAL A 324 16.27 -15.44 3.01
CA VAL A 324 15.26 -16.44 2.65
C VAL A 324 15.62 -17.82 3.24
N GLU A 325 16.88 -18.23 3.18
CA GLU A 325 17.35 -19.49 3.73
C GLU A 325 17.08 -19.62 5.24
N LYS A 326 17.13 -18.51 6.00
CA LYS A 326 16.73 -18.49 7.40
C LYS A 326 15.36 -19.16 7.59
N TYR A 327 14.39 -18.84 6.72
CA TYR A 327 13.03 -19.37 6.81
C TYR A 327 12.85 -20.72 6.12
N ILE A 328 13.62 -21.03 5.07
CA ILE A 328 13.60 -22.36 4.43
C ILE A 328 14.01 -23.44 5.41
N TYR A 329 15.03 -23.19 6.24
CA TYR A 329 15.53 -24.16 7.23
C TYR A 329 14.64 -24.32 8.45
N MET A 330 13.63 -23.46 8.64
CA MET A 330 12.64 -23.60 9.71
C MET A 330 11.62 -24.66 9.36
N SER A 331 11.12 -25.38 10.36
CA SER A 331 9.97 -26.25 10.17
C SER A 331 8.71 -25.44 9.85
N LYS A 332 7.69 -26.08 9.27
CA LYS A 332 6.40 -25.46 9.00
C LYS A 332 5.75 -24.93 10.27
N GLU A 333 5.88 -25.63 11.38
CA GLU A 333 5.36 -25.25 12.69
C GLU A 333 6.04 -23.96 13.20
N GLN A 334 7.36 -23.85 13.03
CA GLN A 334 8.11 -22.65 13.40
C GLN A 334 7.67 -21.44 12.58
N ARG A 335 7.55 -21.58 11.23
CA ARG A 335 7.04 -20.50 10.37
C ARG A 335 5.61 -20.12 10.74
N ASN A 336 4.74 -21.09 11.00
CA ASN A 336 3.36 -20.84 11.41
C ASN A 336 3.26 -20.10 12.76
N LYS A 337 4.14 -20.40 13.72
CA LYS A 337 4.17 -19.67 15.00
C LYS A 337 4.53 -18.21 14.79
N ILE A 338 5.58 -17.93 14.01
CA ILE A 338 6.00 -16.57 13.64
C ILE A 338 4.87 -15.84 12.91
N GLY A 339 4.21 -16.50 11.96
CA GLY A 339 3.09 -15.96 11.21
C GLY A 339 1.91 -15.55 12.09
N LYS A 340 1.53 -16.38 13.08
CA LYS A 340 0.45 -16.05 14.04
C LYS A 340 0.76 -14.76 14.83
N GLU A 341 2.00 -14.57 15.25
CA GLU A 341 2.41 -13.35 15.95
C GLU A 341 2.36 -12.13 15.02
N ALA A 342 2.74 -12.31 13.75
CA ALA A 342 2.66 -11.24 12.74
C ALA A 342 1.21 -10.81 12.51
N ILE A 343 0.27 -11.75 12.36
CA ILE A 343 -1.16 -11.47 12.19
C ILE A 343 -1.68 -10.57 13.32
N LEU A 344 -1.42 -10.93 14.58
CA LEU A 344 -1.88 -10.16 15.74
C LEU A 344 -1.33 -8.71 15.72
N LYS A 345 -0.08 -8.55 15.30
CA LYS A 345 0.55 -7.22 15.18
C LYS A 345 -0.05 -6.41 14.03
N VAL A 346 -0.34 -7.05 12.88
CA VAL A 346 -1.03 -6.36 11.77
C VAL A 346 -2.43 -5.93 12.20
N GLU A 347 -3.19 -6.76 12.86
CA GLU A 347 -4.53 -6.40 13.39
C GLU A 347 -4.44 -5.19 14.33
N LYS A 348 -3.44 -5.15 15.20
CA LYS A 348 -3.25 -4.07 16.18
C LYS A 348 -2.85 -2.75 15.56
N TYR A 349 -1.95 -2.76 14.56
CA TYR A 349 -1.30 -1.54 14.07
C TYR A 349 -1.75 -1.12 12.67
N PHE A 350 -2.23 -2.05 11.84
CA PHE A 350 -2.48 -1.85 10.41
C PHE A 350 -3.88 -2.32 9.96
N SER A 351 -4.83 -2.56 10.88
CA SER A 351 -6.21 -2.81 10.50
C SER A 351 -6.88 -1.53 9.99
N ILE A 352 -7.80 -1.67 9.04
CA ILE A 352 -8.56 -0.52 8.53
C ILE A 352 -9.36 0.16 9.64
N SER A 353 -9.89 -0.60 10.60
CA SER A 353 -10.61 -0.06 11.76
C SER A 353 -9.71 0.82 12.63
N LYS A 354 -8.44 0.42 12.85
CA LYS A 354 -7.45 1.26 13.56
C LYS A 354 -7.21 2.57 12.81
N THR A 355 -6.92 2.49 11.51
CA THR A 355 -6.70 3.66 10.67
C THR A 355 -7.92 4.59 10.67
N THR A 356 -9.13 4.05 10.54
CA THR A 356 -10.37 4.82 10.57
C THR A 356 -10.57 5.53 11.90
N ASN A 357 -10.29 4.86 13.02
CA ASN A 357 -10.37 5.45 14.34
C ASN A 357 -9.35 6.58 14.54
N ASP A 358 -8.13 6.43 14.00
CA ASP A 358 -7.11 7.47 14.05
C ASP A 358 -7.54 8.72 13.26
N TYR A 359 -8.16 8.57 12.08
CA TYR A 359 -8.74 9.69 11.35
C TYR A 359 -9.92 10.33 12.09
N LYS A 360 -10.84 9.55 12.67
CA LYS A 360 -11.94 10.07 13.48
C LYS A 360 -11.44 10.90 14.67
N ASN A 361 -10.42 10.40 15.37
CA ASN A 361 -9.79 11.11 16.49
C ASN A 361 -9.15 12.41 16.02
N LEU A 362 -8.42 12.40 14.90
CA LEU A 362 -7.83 13.59 14.30
C LEU A 362 -8.88 14.64 13.99
N TRP A 363 -9.97 14.28 13.31
CA TRP A 363 -11.02 15.22 12.91
C TRP A 363 -11.77 15.80 14.10
N SER A 364 -11.79 15.09 15.24
CA SER A 364 -12.49 15.51 16.46
C SER A 364 -11.61 16.36 17.39
N SER A 365 -10.30 16.20 17.35
CA SER A 365 -9.35 16.81 18.29
C SER A 365 -8.86 18.21 17.88
N VAL A 366 -9.17 18.64 16.63
CA VAL A 366 -8.62 19.89 16.08
C VAL A 366 -9.69 20.87 15.59
#